data_dd0c283baefca62fb74f7a2ce8fc2012
#
_entry.id   dd0c283baefca62fb74f7a2ce8fc2012
#
_cell.length_a   1.000
_cell.length_b   1.000
_cell.length_c   1.000
_cell.angle_alpha   90.00
_cell.angle_beta   90.00
_cell.angle_gamma   90.00
#
_symmetry.space_group_name_H-M   'P 1'
#
loop_
_entity.id
_entity.type
_entity.pdbx_description
1 polymer ?
#
loop_
_entity_poly.entity_id
_entity_poly.type
_entity_poly.pdbx_seq_one_letter_code
_entity_poly.pdbx_strand_id
1 'polypeptide(L)'
;RIIFELLKNSKISDRSLSKKLGVSQPTVTRRRMMLERTSIDNYTLVPKWDQLGYEIFAINFVKIKMEIATGEKDKSVRDRGIKWLMKQPNIIMAGASRGMGMDAFNISLHKSYADYDQWFGAFRSEMGDLVDDIQSVLVNLRGGEVIKPLNFKYISEGAT
;
A
#
# COMPACT_ATOMS: atom_id res chain seq x y z
N ARG A 1 -8.54 0.54 21.55
CA ARG A 1 -7.89 1.77 22.07
C ARG A 1 -6.36 1.75 21.92
N ILE A 2 -5.63 0.70 22.32
CA ILE A 2 -4.16 0.65 22.17
C ILE A 2 -3.72 0.82 20.72
N ILE A 3 -4.34 0.09 19.75
CA ILE A 3 -4.02 0.22 18.32
C ILE A 3 -4.15 1.67 17.84
N PHE A 4 -5.21 2.38 18.23
CA PHE A 4 -5.40 3.77 17.82
C PHE A 4 -4.32 4.71 18.34
N GLU A 5 -3.83 4.49 19.56
CA GLU A 5 -2.69 5.26 20.08
C GLU A 5 -1.37 4.90 19.36
N LEU A 6 -1.20 3.63 18.97
CA LEU A 6 -0.05 3.17 18.17
C LEU A 6 -0.10 3.73 16.73
N LEU A 7 -1.27 3.87 16.12
CA LEU A 7 -1.43 4.53 14.81
C LEU A 7 -1.03 6.01 14.86
N LYS A 8 -1.24 6.70 15.99
CA LYS A 8 -0.79 8.08 16.21
C LYS A 8 0.72 8.16 16.42
N ASN A 9 1.26 7.23 17.20
CA ASN A 9 2.68 7.17 17.53
C ASN A 9 3.09 5.73 17.86
N SER A 10 3.66 5.02 16.91
CA SER A 10 4.12 3.63 17.07
C SER A 10 5.27 3.48 18.09
N LYS A 11 6.01 4.57 18.38
CA LYS A 11 7.10 4.60 19.36
C LYS A 11 6.66 4.90 20.80
N ILE A 12 5.35 5.07 21.05
CA ILE A 12 4.86 5.37 22.41
C ILE A 12 5.18 4.22 23.36
N SER A 13 5.76 4.56 24.53
CA SER A 13 6.10 3.55 25.52
C SER A 13 4.86 3.02 26.25
N ASP A 14 4.93 1.79 26.77
CA ASP A 14 3.85 1.18 27.54
C ASP A 14 3.51 2.01 28.81
N ARG A 15 4.51 2.64 29.40
CA ARG A 15 4.31 3.57 30.53
C ARG A 15 3.48 4.79 30.11
N SER A 16 3.74 5.35 28.95
CA SER A 16 2.97 6.49 28.42
C SER A 16 1.56 6.08 28.01
N LEU A 17 1.42 4.90 27.41
CA LEU A 17 0.12 4.33 27.06
C LEU A 17 -0.73 4.05 28.31
N SER A 18 -0.13 3.51 29.37
CA SER A 18 -0.84 3.21 30.62
C SER A 18 -1.43 4.48 31.26
N LYS A 19 -0.67 5.57 31.27
CA LYS A 19 -1.15 6.88 31.73
C LYS A 19 -2.30 7.40 30.87
N LYS A 20 -2.18 7.34 29.53
CA LYS A 20 -3.23 7.80 28.60
C LYS A 20 -4.52 7.00 28.71
N LEU A 21 -4.41 5.71 28.92
CA LEU A 21 -5.56 4.80 28.91
C LEU A 21 -6.16 4.52 30.30
N GLY A 22 -5.54 5.03 31.35
CA GLY A 22 -5.99 4.84 32.75
C GLY A 22 -5.91 3.38 33.22
N VAL A 23 -4.93 2.60 32.70
CA VAL A 23 -4.74 1.19 33.08
C VAL A 23 -3.29 0.93 33.51
N SER A 24 -3.03 -0.16 34.23
CA SER A 24 -1.68 -0.48 34.67
C SER A 24 -0.74 -0.81 33.50
N GLN A 25 0.56 -0.48 33.67
CA GLN A 25 1.57 -0.78 32.65
C GLN A 25 1.66 -2.28 32.30
N PRO A 26 1.63 -3.24 33.25
CA PRO A 26 1.60 -4.67 32.91
C PRO A 26 0.40 -5.06 32.05
N THR A 27 -0.75 -4.42 32.28
CA THR A 27 -1.95 -4.65 31.46
C THR A 27 -1.74 -4.17 30.02
N VAL A 28 -1.11 -3.01 29.83
CA VAL A 28 -0.76 -2.49 28.51
C VAL A 28 0.20 -3.44 27.80
N THR A 29 1.30 -3.81 28.46
CA THR A 29 2.32 -4.70 27.91
C THR A 29 1.72 -6.01 27.44
N ARG A 30 0.92 -6.68 28.28
CA ARG A 30 0.25 -7.92 27.91
C ARG A 30 -0.68 -7.77 26.70
N ARG A 31 -1.48 -6.70 26.67
CA ARG A 31 -2.41 -6.44 25.56
C ARG A 31 -1.67 -6.09 24.28
N ARG A 32 -0.59 -5.30 24.35
CA ARG A 32 0.25 -4.97 23.21
C ARG A 32 0.87 -6.23 22.60
N MET A 33 1.49 -7.09 23.43
CA MET A 33 2.02 -8.37 22.97
C MET A 33 0.96 -9.25 22.29
N MET A 34 -0.27 -9.25 22.80
CA MET A 34 -1.37 -9.99 22.16
C MET A 34 -1.70 -9.38 20.79
N LEU A 35 -1.79 -8.06 20.67
CA LEU A 35 -2.07 -7.36 19.42
C LEU A 35 -0.96 -7.56 18.38
N GLU A 36 0.30 -7.59 18.81
CA GLU A 36 1.46 -7.89 17.96
C GLU A 36 1.42 -9.32 17.39
N ARG A 37 0.78 -10.26 18.09
CA ARG A 37 0.58 -11.62 17.58
C ARG A 37 -0.65 -11.81 16.69
N THR A 38 -1.67 -10.95 16.83
CA THR A 38 -3.00 -11.20 16.24
C THR A 38 -3.45 -10.14 15.25
N SER A 39 -2.95 -8.91 15.35
CA SER A 39 -3.56 -7.75 14.67
C SER A 39 -2.56 -6.74 14.14
N ILE A 40 -1.30 -6.80 14.54
CA ILE A 40 -0.23 -5.93 14.05
C ILE A 40 0.74 -6.79 13.26
N ASP A 41 0.81 -6.54 11.95
CA ASP A 41 1.72 -7.24 11.06
C ASP A 41 3.16 -6.78 11.28
N ASN A 42 3.38 -5.46 11.28
CA ASN A 42 4.69 -4.88 11.52
C ASN A 42 4.59 -3.43 12.03
N TYR A 43 5.73 -2.90 12.48
CA TYR A 43 5.91 -1.48 12.76
C TYR A 43 6.75 -0.84 11.66
N THR A 44 6.21 0.17 11.01
CA THR A 44 6.90 0.91 9.96
C THR A 44 6.78 2.42 10.19
N LEU A 45 7.50 3.19 9.40
CA LEU A 45 7.39 4.64 9.35
C LEU A 45 6.71 5.08 8.06
N VAL A 46 6.05 6.23 8.11
CA VAL A 46 5.58 6.91 6.91
C VAL A 46 6.58 8.04 6.61
N PRO A 47 7.38 7.91 5.56
CA PRO A 47 8.38 8.92 5.23
C PRO A 47 7.75 10.13 4.55
N LYS A 48 8.50 11.21 4.49
CA LYS A 48 8.25 12.31 3.55
C LYS A 48 8.83 11.89 2.21
N TRP A 49 7.99 11.38 1.32
CA TRP A 49 8.39 10.75 0.06
C TRP A 49 9.19 11.69 -0.85
N ASP A 50 8.82 12.96 -0.90
CA ASP A 50 9.52 14.03 -1.61
C ASP A 50 10.96 14.20 -1.14
N GLN A 51 11.21 14.08 0.18
CA GLN A 51 12.55 14.15 0.77
C GLN A 51 13.41 12.92 0.46
N LEU A 52 12.79 11.80 0.11
CA LEU A 52 13.47 10.59 -0.36
C LEU A 52 13.65 10.58 -1.89
N GLY A 53 13.29 11.67 -2.57
CA GLY A 53 13.45 11.83 -4.00
C GLY A 53 12.34 11.20 -4.85
N TYR A 54 11.22 10.81 -4.26
CA TYR A 54 10.05 10.37 -5.00
C TYR A 54 9.19 11.57 -5.40
N GLU A 55 8.81 11.62 -6.68
CA GLU A 55 7.99 12.69 -7.25
C GLU A 55 6.60 12.22 -7.63
N ILE A 56 6.46 10.96 -8.01
CA ILE A 56 5.20 10.42 -8.54
C ILE A 56 4.68 9.31 -7.63
N PHE A 57 3.43 9.45 -7.23
CA PHE A 57 2.60 8.39 -6.67
C PHE A 57 1.60 7.99 -7.75
N ALA A 58 1.66 6.75 -8.20
CA ALA A 58 0.81 6.24 -9.26
C ALA A 58 -0.21 5.25 -8.71
N ILE A 59 -1.46 5.39 -9.12
CA ILE A 59 -2.52 4.40 -8.92
C ILE A 59 -2.81 3.81 -10.30
N ASN A 60 -2.49 2.54 -10.47
CA ASN A 60 -2.63 1.84 -11.74
C ASN A 60 -3.80 0.86 -11.63
N PHE A 61 -4.76 0.95 -12.55
CA PHE A 61 -5.88 0.04 -12.69
C PHE A 61 -5.62 -0.85 -13.91
N VAL A 62 -5.83 -2.14 -13.75
CA VAL A 62 -5.48 -3.14 -14.75
C VAL A 62 -6.71 -3.96 -15.11
N LYS A 63 -6.97 -4.07 -16.41
CA LYS A 63 -7.95 -5.00 -16.97
C LYS A 63 -7.23 -6.25 -17.42
N ILE A 64 -7.63 -7.39 -16.90
CA ILE A 64 -7.07 -8.69 -17.28
C ILE A 64 -7.85 -9.24 -18.47
N LYS A 65 -7.16 -9.88 -19.40
CA LYS A 65 -7.81 -10.53 -20.54
C LYS A 65 -8.83 -11.56 -20.06
N MET A 66 -10.01 -11.57 -20.68
CA MET A 66 -11.16 -12.37 -20.25
C MET A 66 -10.82 -13.87 -20.12
N GLU A 67 -10.09 -14.42 -21.07
CA GLU A 67 -9.65 -15.81 -21.07
C GLU A 67 -8.77 -16.21 -19.88
N ILE A 68 -8.12 -15.22 -19.24
CA ILE A 68 -7.31 -15.41 -18.03
C ILE A 68 -8.16 -15.17 -16.79
N ALA A 69 -9.02 -14.16 -16.81
CA ALA A 69 -9.91 -13.82 -15.70
C ALA A 69 -10.94 -14.95 -15.43
N THR A 70 -11.43 -15.63 -16.47
CA THR A 70 -12.36 -16.77 -16.37
C THR A 70 -11.70 -18.09 -15.98
N GLY A 71 -10.36 -18.14 -15.94
CA GLY A 71 -9.60 -19.34 -15.61
C GLY A 71 -9.52 -20.37 -16.75
N GLU A 72 -9.89 -19.99 -17.97
CA GLU A 72 -9.79 -20.84 -19.16
C GLU A 72 -8.33 -21.07 -19.59
N LYS A 73 -7.44 -20.12 -19.25
CA LYS A 73 -6.00 -20.27 -19.43
C LYS A 73 -5.31 -20.76 -18.17
N ASP A 74 -4.19 -21.42 -18.38
CA ASP A 74 -3.34 -22.04 -17.39
C ASP A 74 -3.07 -21.09 -16.18
N LYS A 75 -3.26 -21.61 -14.99
CA LYS A 75 -2.91 -20.99 -13.72
C LYS A 75 -1.49 -20.40 -13.69
N SER A 76 -0.56 -21.00 -14.45
CA SER A 76 0.84 -20.56 -14.56
C SER A 76 0.96 -19.11 -15.04
N VAL A 77 0.07 -18.66 -15.92
CA VAL A 77 0.07 -17.32 -16.49
C VAL A 77 -0.28 -16.26 -15.40
N ARG A 78 -1.30 -16.57 -14.59
CA ARG A 78 -1.67 -15.72 -13.43
C ARG A 78 -0.56 -15.68 -12.37
N ASP A 79 0.02 -16.84 -12.07
CA ASP A 79 1.10 -16.95 -11.10
C ASP A 79 2.36 -16.19 -11.54
N ARG A 80 2.62 -16.12 -12.84
CA ARG A 80 3.68 -15.29 -13.42
C ARG A 80 3.43 -13.81 -13.15
N GLY A 81 2.21 -13.32 -13.36
CA GLY A 81 1.84 -11.93 -13.06
C GLY A 81 2.02 -11.58 -11.58
N ILE A 82 1.58 -12.46 -10.68
CA ILE A 82 1.76 -12.27 -9.23
C ILE A 82 3.25 -12.25 -8.88
N LYS A 83 4.04 -13.19 -9.40
CA LYS A 83 5.49 -13.23 -9.18
C LYS A 83 6.21 -11.99 -9.71
N TRP A 84 5.76 -11.45 -10.83
CA TRP A 84 6.30 -10.21 -11.37
C TRP A 84 6.01 -9.03 -10.44
N LEU A 85 4.75 -8.87 -10.01
CA LEU A 85 4.35 -7.82 -9.06
C LEU A 85 5.16 -7.86 -7.76
N MET A 86 5.35 -9.05 -7.20
CA MET A 86 6.11 -9.24 -5.95
C MET A 86 7.61 -8.89 -6.06
N LYS A 87 8.16 -8.85 -7.28
CA LYS A 87 9.55 -8.45 -7.54
C LYS A 87 9.72 -6.94 -7.73
N GLN A 88 8.64 -6.19 -7.86
CA GLN A 88 8.70 -4.75 -8.11
C GLN A 88 8.89 -3.96 -6.80
N PRO A 89 10.07 -3.39 -6.53
CA PRO A 89 10.33 -2.71 -5.25
C PRO A 89 9.59 -1.38 -5.11
N ASN A 90 9.14 -0.80 -6.21
CA ASN A 90 8.39 0.44 -6.26
C ASN A 90 6.88 0.26 -6.04
N ILE A 91 6.36 -0.98 -6.11
CA ILE A 91 4.95 -1.28 -5.82
C ILE A 91 4.79 -1.46 -4.31
N ILE A 92 3.99 -0.60 -3.70
CA ILE A 92 3.73 -0.59 -2.26
C ILE A 92 2.43 -1.27 -1.87
N MET A 93 1.53 -1.48 -2.83
CA MET A 93 0.28 -2.21 -2.65
C MET A 93 -0.21 -2.74 -4.00
N ALA A 94 -0.72 -3.96 -4.03
CA ALA A 94 -1.40 -4.51 -5.20
C ALA A 94 -2.50 -5.47 -4.77
N GLY A 95 -3.55 -5.62 -5.59
CA GLY A 95 -4.65 -6.51 -5.30
C GLY A 95 -5.68 -6.59 -6.41
N ALA A 96 -6.61 -7.53 -6.25
CA ALA A 96 -7.80 -7.57 -7.09
C ALA A 96 -8.70 -6.37 -6.78
N SER A 97 -9.38 -5.85 -7.80
CA SER A 97 -10.37 -4.79 -7.66
C SER A 97 -11.65 -5.14 -8.43
N ARG A 98 -12.71 -4.42 -8.12
CA ARG A 98 -13.97 -4.47 -8.87
C ARG A 98 -14.50 -3.06 -9.03
N GLY A 99 -14.78 -2.66 -10.25
CA GLY A 99 -15.30 -1.34 -10.60
C GLY A 99 -14.58 -0.76 -11.81
N MET A 100 -15.18 0.22 -12.47
CA MET A 100 -14.66 0.88 -13.67
C MET A 100 -14.26 -0.07 -14.82
N GLY A 101 -14.77 -1.31 -14.83
CA GLY A 101 -14.36 -2.33 -15.80
C GLY A 101 -12.95 -2.90 -15.59
N MET A 102 -12.34 -2.66 -14.43
CA MET A 102 -10.99 -3.12 -14.08
C MET A 102 -11.02 -4.28 -13.09
N ASP A 103 -10.03 -5.16 -13.15
CA ASP A 103 -9.96 -6.41 -12.39
C ASP A 103 -8.92 -6.38 -11.27
N ALA A 104 -7.92 -5.51 -11.41
CA ALA A 104 -6.82 -5.39 -10.45
C ALA A 104 -6.33 -3.94 -10.35
N PHE A 105 -5.60 -3.66 -9.28
CA PHE A 105 -4.92 -2.38 -9.09
C PHE A 105 -3.54 -2.59 -8.48
N ASN A 106 -2.66 -1.64 -8.68
CA ASN A 106 -1.47 -1.47 -7.86
C ASN A 106 -1.21 0.01 -7.57
N ILE A 107 -0.50 0.26 -6.49
CA ILE A 107 -0.02 1.58 -6.09
C ILE A 107 1.50 1.53 -6.11
N SER A 108 2.11 2.47 -6.82
CA SER A 108 3.56 2.53 -6.98
C SER A 108 4.12 3.92 -6.76
N LEU A 109 5.40 3.98 -6.39
CA LEU A 109 6.16 5.20 -6.17
C LEU A 109 7.30 5.27 -7.17
N HIS A 110 7.50 6.45 -7.77
CA HIS A 110 8.52 6.68 -8.79
C HIS A 110 9.29 7.97 -8.50
N LYS A 111 10.58 7.96 -8.83
CA LYS A 111 11.47 9.11 -8.61
C LYS A 111 11.22 10.26 -9.59
N SER A 112 10.66 9.95 -10.76
CA SER A 112 10.31 10.93 -11.79
C SER A 112 9.27 10.36 -12.74
N TYR A 113 8.76 11.20 -13.63
CA TYR A 113 7.91 10.73 -14.74
C TYR A 113 8.67 9.77 -15.67
N ALA A 114 9.97 10.02 -15.93
CA ALA A 114 10.78 9.12 -16.74
C ALA A 114 10.96 7.72 -16.11
N ASP A 115 11.11 7.68 -14.78
CA ASP A 115 11.16 6.42 -14.01
C ASP A 115 9.82 5.66 -14.10
N TYR A 116 8.70 6.38 -14.00
CA TYR A 116 7.38 5.80 -14.21
C TYR A 116 7.21 5.25 -15.64
N ASP A 117 7.58 6.02 -16.66
CA ASP A 117 7.45 5.65 -18.06
C ASP A 117 8.29 4.40 -18.39
N GLN A 118 9.51 4.32 -17.87
CA GLN A 118 10.35 3.14 -17.98
C GLN A 118 9.72 1.90 -17.34
N TRP A 119 9.18 2.04 -16.12
CA TRP A 119 8.47 0.96 -15.44
C TRP A 119 7.23 0.52 -16.22
N PHE A 120 6.48 1.48 -16.74
CA PHE A 120 5.27 1.22 -17.54
C PHE A 120 5.60 0.47 -18.83
N GLY A 121 6.71 0.83 -19.50
CA GLY A 121 7.20 0.13 -20.67
C GLY A 121 7.59 -1.32 -20.36
N ALA A 122 8.30 -1.56 -19.26
CA ALA A 122 8.63 -2.90 -18.78
C ALA A 122 7.38 -3.72 -18.44
N PHE A 123 6.41 -3.10 -17.75
CA PHE A 123 5.12 -3.73 -17.46
C PHE A 123 4.41 -4.20 -18.75
N ARG A 124 4.31 -3.32 -19.75
CA ARG A 124 3.68 -3.66 -21.04
C ARG A 124 4.43 -4.78 -21.78
N SER A 125 5.74 -4.76 -21.76
CA SER A 125 6.57 -5.77 -22.39
C SER A 125 6.41 -7.14 -21.76
N GLU A 126 6.37 -7.20 -20.42
CA GLU A 126 6.37 -8.47 -19.69
C GLU A 126 4.97 -9.01 -19.38
N MET A 127 3.97 -8.13 -19.30
CA MET A 127 2.60 -8.45 -18.90
C MET A 127 1.56 -8.26 -20.04
N GLY A 128 1.96 -7.84 -21.23
CA GLY A 128 1.05 -7.54 -22.32
C GLY A 128 0.23 -8.73 -22.84
N ASP A 129 0.68 -9.94 -22.58
CA ASP A 129 -0.10 -11.16 -22.87
C ASP A 129 -1.17 -11.49 -21.80
N LEU A 130 -1.05 -10.89 -20.59
CA LEU A 130 -1.99 -11.03 -19.48
C LEU A 130 -3.03 -9.92 -19.44
N VAL A 131 -2.65 -8.73 -19.89
CA VAL A 131 -3.36 -7.48 -19.66
C VAL A 131 -4.01 -6.98 -20.94
N ASP A 132 -5.29 -6.61 -20.86
CA ASP A 132 -6.07 -6.01 -21.94
C ASP A 132 -5.89 -4.48 -21.96
N ASP A 133 -6.00 -3.86 -20.78
CA ASP A 133 -5.85 -2.41 -20.60
C ASP A 133 -5.21 -2.06 -19.27
N ILE A 134 -4.54 -0.92 -19.22
CA ILE A 134 -4.01 -0.30 -17.99
C ILE A 134 -4.27 1.20 -18.03
N GLN A 135 -4.86 1.71 -16.95
CA GLN A 135 -5.13 3.14 -16.75
C GLN A 135 -4.44 3.59 -15.47
N SER A 136 -3.78 4.73 -15.54
CA SER A 136 -3.00 5.24 -14.40
C SER A 136 -3.42 6.66 -14.04
N VAL A 137 -3.55 6.89 -12.74
CA VAL A 137 -3.68 8.22 -12.15
C VAL A 137 -2.35 8.57 -11.51
N LEU A 138 -1.71 9.64 -11.96
CA LEU A 138 -0.43 10.10 -11.46
C LEU A 138 -0.66 11.31 -10.54
N VAL A 139 -0.12 11.24 -9.34
CA VAL A 139 -0.16 12.31 -8.34
C VAL A 139 1.25 12.84 -8.14
N ASN A 140 1.44 14.14 -8.33
CA ASN A 140 2.71 14.81 -8.06
C ASN A 140 2.88 15.03 -6.55
N LEU A 141 3.93 14.44 -5.98
CA LEU A 141 4.22 14.54 -4.54
C LEU A 141 4.93 15.85 -4.17
N ARG A 142 5.57 16.55 -5.13
CA ARG A 142 6.35 17.78 -4.89
C ARG A 142 5.54 19.07 -5.04
N GLY A 143 4.46 19.04 -5.77
CA GLY A 143 3.73 20.26 -6.17
C GLY A 143 2.80 20.86 -5.12
N GLY A 144 2.75 20.38 -3.89
CA GLY A 144 1.76 20.79 -2.89
C GLY A 144 0.32 20.36 -3.21
N GLU A 145 0.14 19.50 -4.21
CA GLU A 145 -1.16 18.99 -4.65
C GLU A 145 -1.74 17.96 -3.68
N VAL A 146 -0.89 17.34 -2.84
CA VAL A 146 -1.32 16.38 -1.83
C VAL A 146 -1.83 17.12 -0.61
N ILE A 147 -3.15 17.31 -0.53
CA ILE A 147 -3.82 18.04 0.55
C ILE A 147 -3.73 17.26 1.88
N LYS A 148 -3.87 15.95 1.82
CA LYS A 148 -3.82 15.06 3.00
C LYS A 148 -2.81 13.94 2.73
N PRO A 149 -1.57 14.04 3.24
CA PRO A 149 -0.53 13.04 3.01
C PRO A 149 -0.93 11.68 3.58
N LEU A 150 -0.48 10.59 2.94
CA LEU A 150 -0.72 9.23 3.42
C LEU A 150 -0.22 9.07 4.87
N ASN A 151 -1.15 8.77 5.78
CA ASN A 151 -0.83 8.49 7.18
C ASN A 151 -2.00 7.75 7.85
N PHE A 152 -1.71 6.70 8.55
CA PHE A 152 -2.72 5.90 9.26
C PHE A 152 -3.24 6.55 10.54
N LYS A 153 -2.58 7.60 11.07
CA LYS A 153 -3.06 8.35 12.24
C LYS A 153 -4.48 8.89 12.05
N TYR A 154 -4.88 9.21 10.83
CA TYR A 154 -6.20 9.76 10.55
C TYR A 154 -7.35 8.81 10.91
N ILE A 155 -7.13 7.50 10.79
CA ILE A 155 -8.12 6.48 11.20
C ILE A 155 -8.38 6.59 12.71
N SER A 156 -7.35 6.93 13.49
CA SER A 156 -7.45 7.04 14.93
C SER A 156 -8.05 8.38 15.41
N GLU A 157 -8.05 9.40 14.58
CA GLU A 157 -8.62 10.72 14.91
C GLU A 157 -10.16 10.71 14.86
N GLY A 158 -10.75 9.81 14.05
CA GLY A 158 -12.20 9.61 13.96
C GLY A 158 -12.77 8.54 14.91
N ALA A 159 -11.92 7.84 15.65
CA ALA A 159 -12.32 6.78 16.57
C ALA A 159 -12.44 7.35 18.00
N THR A 160 -13.51 8.09 18.27
CA THR A 160 -13.93 8.54 19.61
C THR A 160 -14.84 7.52 20.26
#